data_6ed018305ed370cf499a4fa07ea3a24d
#
_entry.id   6ed018305ed370cf499a4fa07ea3a24d
#
_cell.length_a   1.000
_cell.length_b   1.000
_cell.length_c   1.000
_cell.angle_alpha   90.00
_cell.angle_beta   90.00
_cell.angle_gamma   90.00
#
_symmetry.space_group_name_H-M   'P 1'
#
loop_
_entity.id
_entity.type
_entity.pdbx_description
1 polymer ?
#
loop_
_entity_poly.entity_id
_entity_poly.type
_entity_poly.pdbx_seq_one_letter_code
_entity_poly.pdbx_strand_id
1 'polypeptide(L)'
;DGHARVSNYQSRFPRVDVEEILELDNVDYSTGHIDFPGTVVVRNAVLDGFQVRARGDIIIEKTVSNVFLKAEGDIILSGGSVTRNSGYIEAAGSIFARFAQSSSLLAGHGIYIQEVSMHSRLTAGQEIIVEEGRGEIIGGDVLAGQRLKARKLGTKMETGTRVTVGVDPDTFQKLREMDAQYEDQKKTYHRVLLHIQQIEESRKRGKASQEDEETEKRLRMVQQKLEKHLENLELQRERLIASINPVEGAEVEVREQVYPGVEISFGVGVRKYRVERRSLPG
;
A
#
# COMPACT_ATOMS: atom_id res chain seq x y z
N ASP A 1 1.12 34.23 -8.68
CA ASP A 1 -0.32 34.40 -8.95
C ASP A 1 -1.06 33.36 -8.15
N GLY A 2 -2.16 33.73 -7.49
CA GLY A 2 -2.93 32.84 -6.63
C GLY A 2 -4.41 32.88 -7.03
N HIS A 3 -5.10 31.76 -6.79
CA HIS A 3 -6.54 31.69 -6.93
C HIS A 3 -7.25 32.03 -5.61
N ALA A 4 -8.23 32.93 -5.66
CA ALA A 4 -9.03 33.25 -4.48
C ALA A 4 -10.04 32.12 -4.22
N ARG A 5 -9.95 31.47 -3.07
CA ARG A 5 -10.92 30.46 -2.59
C ARG A 5 -11.77 31.05 -1.47
N VAL A 6 -13.07 30.94 -1.58
CA VAL A 6 -14.00 31.37 -0.55
C VAL A 6 -14.37 30.14 0.28
N SER A 7 -13.92 30.10 1.54
CA SER A 7 -14.31 29.08 2.48
C SER A 7 -15.41 29.60 3.42
N ASN A 8 -16.29 28.71 3.87
CA ASN A 8 -17.41 29.03 4.77
C ASN A 8 -18.38 30.11 4.23
N TYR A 9 -18.71 30.07 2.93
CA TYR A 9 -19.60 31.04 2.28
C TYR A 9 -21.02 31.09 2.89
N GLN A 10 -21.42 30.11 3.71
CA GLN A 10 -22.67 30.13 4.48
C GLN A 10 -22.51 30.80 5.84
N SER A 11 -21.31 31.19 6.26
CA SER A 11 -21.09 31.86 7.51
C SER A 11 -21.30 33.39 7.38
N ARG A 12 -21.60 34.04 8.51
CA ARG A 12 -21.78 35.51 8.59
C ARG A 12 -20.48 36.28 8.19
N PHE A 13 -19.35 35.61 8.24
CA PHE A 13 -18.02 36.11 7.84
C PHE A 13 -17.31 35.09 6.97
N PRO A 14 -17.54 35.10 5.65
CA PRO A 14 -16.82 34.24 4.75
C PRO A 14 -15.34 34.62 4.73
N ARG A 15 -14.47 33.62 4.80
CA ARG A 15 -13.04 33.82 4.72
C ARG A 15 -12.61 33.68 3.26
N VAL A 16 -11.85 34.63 2.76
CA VAL A 16 -11.22 34.58 1.44
C VAL A 16 -9.75 34.26 1.67
N ASP A 17 -9.34 33.07 1.28
CA ASP A 17 -7.95 32.64 1.27
C ASP A 17 -7.43 32.72 -0.16
N VAL A 18 -6.20 33.17 -0.34
CA VAL A 18 -5.50 33.16 -1.65
C VAL A 18 -4.65 31.90 -1.63
N GLU A 19 -5.01 30.93 -2.46
CA GLU A 19 -4.21 29.73 -2.62
C GLU A 19 -3.03 30.03 -3.55
N GLU A 20 -1.82 29.81 -3.05
CA GLU A 20 -0.61 29.99 -3.85
C GLU A 20 -0.48 28.82 -4.84
N ILE A 21 -0.26 29.13 -6.12
CA ILE A 21 -0.07 28.13 -7.17
C ILE A 21 1.31 28.32 -7.80
N LEU A 22 2.09 27.24 -7.82
CA LEU A 22 3.34 27.14 -8.56
C LEU A 22 3.11 26.38 -9.85
N GLU A 23 3.20 27.07 -10.97
CA GLU A 23 3.13 26.45 -12.30
C GLU A 23 4.55 26.24 -12.86
N LEU A 24 4.83 25.01 -13.31
CA LEU A 24 6.09 24.60 -13.91
C LEU A 24 5.84 23.83 -15.20
N ASP A 25 6.72 24.00 -16.17
CA ASP A 25 6.69 23.14 -17.34
C ASP A 25 7.23 21.74 -17.01
N ASN A 26 8.35 21.67 -16.29
CA ASN A 26 9.00 20.44 -15.92
C ASN A 26 9.54 20.50 -14.48
N VAL A 27 9.71 19.32 -13.88
CA VAL A 27 10.52 19.12 -12.68
C VAL A 27 11.73 18.26 -13.07
N ASP A 28 12.90 18.87 -13.11
CA ASP A 28 14.13 18.29 -13.62
C ASP A 28 15.38 18.83 -12.90
N TYR A 29 16.57 18.61 -13.44
CA TYR A 29 17.83 19.10 -12.85
C TYR A 29 17.93 20.61 -12.75
N SER A 30 17.15 21.37 -13.52
CA SER A 30 17.14 22.85 -13.48
C SER A 30 16.27 23.39 -12.35
N THR A 31 15.18 22.70 -12.02
CA THR A 31 14.24 23.08 -10.96
C THR A 31 14.59 22.41 -9.61
N GLY A 32 15.23 21.23 -9.65
CA GLY A 32 15.47 20.40 -8.48
C GLY A 32 14.20 19.76 -7.93
N HIS A 33 14.28 19.29 -6.69
CA HIS A 33 13.10 18.82 -5.95
C HIS A 33 12.23 20.00 -5.55
N ILE A 34 10.90 19.81 -5.60
CA ILE A 34 9.94 20.86 -5.26
C ILE A 34 9.36 20.59 -3.87
N ASP A 35 9.33 21.62 -3.02
CA ASP A 35 8.59 21.65 -1.76
C ASP A 35 7.87 23.01 -1.69
N PHE A 36 6.55 23.00 -1.81
CA PHE A 36 5.77 24.22 -1.99
C PHE A 36 4.58 24.26 -1.02
N PRO A 37 4.30 25.43 -0.38
CA PRO A 37 3.23 25.55 0.61
C PRO A 37 1.82 25.61 0.01
N GLY A 38 1.66 25.66 -1.31
CA GLY A 38 0.38 25.70 -2.03
C GLY A 38 0.25 24.54 -3.00
N THR A 39 -0.47 24.78 -4.09
CA THR A 39 -0.71 23.82 -5.17
C THR A 39 0.40 23.86 -6.21
N VAL A 40 0.83 22.71 -6.69
CA VAL A 40 1.86 22.57 -7.73
C VAL A 40 1.24 22.00 -9.02
N VAL A 41 1.41 22.73 -10.11
CA VAL A 41 0.96 22.31 -11.45
C VAL A 41 2.16 22.08 -12.36
N VAL A 42 2.32 20.86 -12.87
CA VAL A 42 3.39 20.50 -13.81
C VAL A 42 2.77 20.13 -15.16
N ARG A 43 3.02 20.92 -16.20
CA ARG A 43 2.40 20.77 -17.53
C ARG A 43 2.97 19.61 -18.34
N ASN A 44 4.25 19.33 -18.18
CA ASN A 44 4.92 18.28 -18.96
C ASN A 44 5.42 17.14 -18.05
N ALA A 45 6.71 17.12 -17.75
CA ALA A 45 7.34 15.96 -17.12
C ALA A 45 7.87 16.25 -15.71
N VAL A 46 7.72 15.25 -14.84
CA VAL A 46 8.56 15.10 -13.66
C VAL A 46 9.53 13.98 -13.98
N LEU A 47 10.83 14.29 -14.01
CA LEU A 47 11.86 13.30 -14.32
C LEU A 47 11.98 12.24 -13.21
N ASP A 48 12.43 11.06 -13.61
CA ASP A 48 12.65 9.91 -12.71
C ASP A 48 13.55 10.30 -11.52
N GLY A 49 13.14 9.90 -10.33
CA GLY A 49 13.87 10.17 -9.09
C GLY A 49 13.60 11.55 -8.46
N PHE A 50 12.87 12.44 -9.13
CA PHE A 50 12.52 13.72 -8.57
C PHE A 50 11.34 13.63 -7.60
N GLN A 51 11.33 14.58 -6.65
CA GLN A 51 10.32 14.69 -5.61
C GLN A 51 9.54 16.00 -5.76
N VAL A 52 8.22 15.88 -5.62
CA VAL A 52 7.31 17.03 -5.50
C VAL A 52 6.50 16.88 -4.23
N ARG A 53 6.60 17.89 -3.36
CA ARG A 53 5.76 18.03 -2.17
C ARG A 53 4.94 19.29 -2.27
N ALA A 54 3.65 19.19 -1.95
CA ALA A 54 2.72 20.31 -1.91
C ALA A 54 1.87 20.23 -0.64
N ARG A 55 1.62 21.39 -0.01
CA ARG A 55 0.57 21.46 1.03
C ARG A 55 -0.83 21.59 0.45
N GLY A 56 -0.95 22.05 -0.79
CA GLY A 56 -2.16 21.98 -1.61
C GLY A 56 -2.18 20.71 -2.46
N ASP A 57 -2.68 20.85 -3.67
CA ASP A 57 -2.81 19.79 -4.65
C ASP A 57 -1.54 19.64 -5.51
N ILE A 58 -1.38 18.46 -6.13
CA ILE A 58 -0.39 18.23 -7.19
C ILE A 58 -1.12 17.85 -8.46
N ILE A 59 -0.95 18.62 -9.53
CA ILE A 59 -1.58 18.39 -10.84
C ILE A 59 -0.47 18.16 -11.87
N ILE A 60 -0.46 16.99 -12.51
CA ILE A 60 0.53 16.65 -13.54
C ILE A 60 -0.19 16.19 -14.79
N GLU A 61 0.03 16.89 -15.91
CA GLU A 61 -0.71 16.61 -17.16
C GLU A 61 -0.21 15.37 -17.90
N LYS A 62 1.07 15.02 -17.77
CA LYS A 62 1.67 13.88 -18.47
C LYS A 62 1.84 12.67 -17.54
N THR A 63 2.21 11.55 -18.14
CA THR A 63 2.53 10.33 -17.41
C THR A 63 3.77 10.55 -16.55
N VAL A 64 3.71 10.08 -15.30
CA VAL A 64 4.84 10.10 -14.38
C VAL A 64 5.49 8.72 -14.28
N SER A 65 6.83 8.71 -14.16
CA SER A 65 7.62 7.49 -14.01
C SER A 65 8.57 7.63 -12.83
N ASN A 66 8.61 6.63 -11.94
CA ASN A 66 9.58 6.53 -10.83
C ASN A 66 9.75 7.83 -10.00
N VAL A 67 8.66 8.52 -9.70
CA VAL A 67 8.63 9.80 -8.99
C VAL A 67 8.16 9.64 -7.55
N PHE A 68 8.45 10.64 -6.72
CA PHE A 68 8.02 10.73 -5.33
C PHE A 68 7.09 11.94 -5.18
N LEU A 69 5.78 11.69 -5.12
CA LEU A 69 4.78 12.73 -5.00
C LEU A 69 4.11 12.66 -3.63
N LYS A 70 4.01 13.80 -2.95
CA LYS A 70 3.30 13.91 -1.68
C LYS A 70 2.51 15.21 -1.61
N ALA A 71 1.18 15.10 -1.49
CA ALA A 71 0.27 16.21 -1.34
C ALA A 71 -0.50 16.12 0.00
N GLU A 72 -0.72 17.26 0.64
CA GLU A 72 -1.70 17.33 1.74
C GLU A 72 -3.15 17.47 1.19
N GLY A 73 -3.30 17.89 -0.07
CA GLY A 73 -4.54 17.88 -0.85
C GLY A 73 -4.66 16.65 -1.74
N ASP A 74 -5.17 16.86 -2.94
CA ASP A 74 -5.39 15.83 -3.96
C ASP A 74 -4.19 15.71 -4.93
N ILE A 75 -4.08 14.55 -5.59
CA ILE A 75 -3.12 14.36 -6.69
C ILE A 75 -3.87 13.99 -7.96
N ILE A 76 -3.67 14.77 -9.02
CA ILE A 76 -4.31 14.58 -10.32
C ILE A 76 -3.24 14.26 -11.38
N LEU A 77 -3.26 13.02 -11.88
CA LEU A 77 -2.35 12.51 -12.91
C LEU A 77 -3.11 12.28 -14.22
N SER A 78 -3.25 13.31 -15.05
CA SER A 78 -4.00 13.21 -16.31
C SER A 78 -3.41 12.17 -17.26
N GLY A 79 -2.09 11.97 -17.23
CA GLY A 79 -1.38 10.97 -18.03
C GLY A 79 -1.21 9.59 -17.36
N GLY A 80 -1.54 9.46 -16.07
CA GLY A 80 -1.34 8.21 -15.31
C GLY A 80 0.06 8.00 -14.72
N SER A 81 0.31 6.82 -14.15
CA SER A 81 1.57 6.50 -13.44
C SER A 81 2.19 5.15 -13.79
N VAL A 82 3.55 5.12 -13.85
CA VAL A 82 4.38 3.93 -14.04
C VAL A 82 5.58 3.99 -13.09
N THR A 83 5.46 3.56 -11.83
CA THR A 83 6.55 3.76 -10.86
C THR A 83 7.52 2.57 -10.72
N ARG A 84 7.27 1.44 -11.36
CA ARG A 84 8.11 0.23 -11.36
C ARG A 84 8.65 -0.15 -9.97
N ASN A 85 7.86 0.10 -8.92
CA ASN A 85 8.19 -0.09 -7.50
C ASN A 85 9.35 0.78 -6.96
N SER A 86 9.78 1.82 -7.69
CA SER A 86 10.87 2.72 -7.27
C SER A 86 10.41 4.14 -6.92
N GLY A 87 9.11 4.41 -6.91
CA GLY A 87 8.50 5.67 -6.50
C GLY A 87 7.28 5.45 -5.64
N TYR A 88 6.74 6.51 -5.07
CA TYR A 88 5.44 6.51 -4.39
C TYR A 88 4.64 7.77 -4.69
N ILE A 89 3.33 7.63 -4.62
CA ILE A 89 2.38 8.72 -4.82
C ILE A 89 1.44 8.70 -3.63
N GLU A 90 1.52 9.73 -2.80
CA GLU A 90 0.79 9.85 -1.52
C GLU A 90 0.00 11.16 -1.49
N ALA A 91 -1.31 11.06 -1.30
CA ALA A 91 -2.21 12.18 -1.10
C ALA A 91 -2.95 12.02 0.23
N ALA A 92 -3.03 13.08 1.03
CA ALA A 92 -3.93 13.06 2.19
C ALA A 92 -5.41 13.12 1.75
N GLY A 93 -5.69 13.75 0.61
CA GLY A 93 -6.96 13.72 -0.10
C GLY A 93 -7.13 12.50 -0.98
N SER A 94 -7.53 12.73 -2.23
CA SER A 94 -7.79 11.70 -3.24
C SER A 94 -6.73 11.68 -4.34
N ILE A 95 -6.61 10.55 -5.02
CA ILE A 95 -5.75 10.40 -6.20
C ILE A 95 -6.62 10.11 -7.42
N PHE A 96 -6.46 10.93 -8.45
CA PHE A 96 -7.09 10.77 -9.76
C PHE A 96 -6.02 10.42 -10.79
N ALA A 97 -6.17 9.31 -11.48
CA ALA A 97 -5.21 8.89 -12.49
C ALA A 97 -5.91 8.27 -13.70
N ARG A 98 -5.37 8.50 -14.90
CA ARG A 98 -5.88 7.83 -16.09
C ARG A 98 -5.63 6.32 -16.01
N PHE A 99 -4.41 5.90 -15.63
CA PHE A 99 -4.05 4.52 -15.38
C PHE A 99 -2.96 4.44 -14.31
N ALA A 100 -2.80 3.25 -13.73
CA ALA A 100 -1.69 2.94 -12.82
C ALA A 100 -1.04 1.61 -13.23
N GLN A 101 0.28 1.61 -13.47
CA GLN A 101 1.02 0.42 -13.82
C GLN A 101 2.24 0.26 -12.91
N SER A 102 2.34 -0.90 -12.23
CA SER A 102 3.42 -1.19 -11.27
C SER A 102 3.64 -0.05 -10.27
N SER A 103 2.56 0.62 -9.87
CA SER A 103 2.58 1.86 -9.08
C SER A 103 2.13 1.62 -7.65
N SER A 104 2.65 2.45 -6.73
CA SER A 104 2.21 2.51 -5.34
C SER A 104 1.48 3.82 -5.09
N LEU A 105 0.16 3.73 -4.92
CA LEU A 105 -0.73 4.86 -4.68
C LEU A 105 -1.32 4.75 -3.27
N LEU A 106 -1.19 5.80 -2.48
CA LEU A 106 -1.76 5.90 -1.14
C LEU A 106 -2.59 7.18 -1.03
N ALA A 107 -3.89 7.04 -0.79
CA ALA A 107 -4.82 8.14 -0.63
C ALA A 107 -5.52 8.08 0.73
N GLY A 108 -5.63 9.21 1.41
CA GLY A 108 -6.41 9.30 2.65
C GLY A 108 -7.91 9.13 2.40
N HIS A 109 -8.42 9.58 1.25
CA HIS A 109 -9.82 9.43 0.86
C HIS A 109 -9.99 8.37 -0.22
N GLY A 110 -9.93 8.74 -1.48
CA GLY A 110 -10.27 7.85 -2.60
C GLY A 110 -9.18 7.73 -3.67
N ILE A 111 -9.21 6.63 -4.41
CA ILE A 111 -8.40 6.45 -5.63
C ILE A 111 -9.35 6.21 -6.79
N TYR A 112 -9.25 7.07 -7.81
CA TYR A 112 -10.09 7.05 -9.00
C TYR A 112 -9.21 6.85 -10.22
N ILE A 113 -9.33 5.67 -10.86
CA ILE A 113 -8.57 5.32 -12.05
C ILE A 113 -9.54 5.16 -13.22
N GLN A 114 -9.30 5.89 -14.31
CA GLN A 114 -10.20 5.87 -15.45
C GLN A 114 -10.13 4.56 -16.24
N GLU A 115 -8.94 4.09 -16.61
CA GLU A 115 -8.82 2.99 -17.57
C GLU A 115 -8.48 1.65 -16.91
N VAL A 116 -7.32 1.55 -16.27
CA VAL A 116 -6.80 0.27 -15.77
C VAL A 116 -5.77 0.44 -14.65
N SER A 117 -5.80 -0.46 -13.69
CA SER A 117 -4.72 -0.67 -12.72
C SER A 117 -4.04 -2.01 -12.99
N MET A 118 -2.73 -2.01 -13.22
CA MET A 118 -1.95 -3.23 -13.48
C MET A 118 -0.79 -3.37 -12.50
N HIS A 119 -0.72 -4.52 -11.82
CA HIS A 119 0.37 -4.88 -10.89
C HIS A 119 0.70 -3.79 -9.87
N SER A 120 -0.33 -3.04 -9.45
CA SER A 120 -0.17 -1.86 -8.60
C SER A 120 -0.61 -2.14 -7.17
N ARG A 121 -0.05 -1.38 -6.24
CA ARG A 121 -0.53 -1.33 -4.86
C ARG A 121 -1.38 -0.08 -4.70
N LEU A 122 -2.66 -0.27 -4.48
CA LEU A 122 -3.62 0.80 -4.27
C LEU A 122 -4.12 0.74 -2.83
N THR A 123 -3.98 1.83 -2.09
CA THR A 123 -4.46 1.93 -0.71
C THR A 123 -5.25 3.21 -0.54
N ALA A 124 -6.53 3.11 -0.20
CA ALA A 124 -7.42 4.24 0.02
C ALA A 124 -8.15 4.13 1.35
N GLY A 125 -8.28 5.25 2.05
CA GLY A 125 -9.01 5.34 3.32
C GLY A 125 -10.50 5.04 3.18
N GLN A 126 -11.09 5.37 2.02
CA GLN A 126 -12.52 5.17 1.79
C GLN A 126 -12.77 4.25 0.58
N GLU A 127 -12.54 4.73 -0.63
CA GLU A 127 -12.97 3.98 -1.81
C GLU A 127 -11.94 3.95 -2.94
N ILE A 128 -12.02 2.90 -3.75
CA ILE A 128 -11.26 2.75 -4.99
C ILE A 128 -12.24 2.46 -6.11
N ILE A 129 -12.20 3.31 -7.16
CA ILE A 129 -13.12 3.23 -8.31
C ILE A 129 -12.32 3.12 -9.60
N VAL A 130 -12.58 2.05 -10.35
CA VAL A 130 -11.97 1.78 -11.67
C VAL A 130 -13.08 1.33 -12.62
N GLU A 131 -13.86 2.26 -13.12
CA GLU A 131 -15.09 1.94 -13.86
C GLU A 131 -15.16 2.50 -15.29
N GLU A 132 -14.33 3.49 -15.61
CA GLU A 132 -14.31 4.06 -16.96
C GLU A 132 -13.44 3.22 -17.91
N GLY A 133 -13.51 3.49 -19.19
CA GLY A 133 -12.74 2.79 -20.20
C GLY A 133 -12.82 1.27 -20.07
N ARG A 134 -11.69 0.59 -19.87
CA ARG A 134 -11.63 -0.86 -19.61
C ARG A 134 -12.13 -1.24 -18.22
N GLY A 135 -11.95 -0.38 -17.25
CA GLY A 135 -12.40 -0.58 -15.88
C GLY A 135 -11.78 -1.81 -15.20
N GLU A 136 -10.51 -2.11 -15.46
CA GLU A 136 -9.88 -3.37 -15.08
C GLU A 136 -8.85 -3.18 -13.95
N ILE A 137 -8.87 -4.08 -12.97
CA ILE A 137 -7.81 -4.22 -11.97
C ILE A 137 -7.15 -5.57 -12.18
N ILE A 138 -5.87 -5.57 -12.55
CA ILE A 138 -5.10 -6.74 -12.97
C ILE A 138 -3.86 -6.88 -12.10
N GLY A 139 -3.84 -7.86 -11.22
CA GLY A 139 -2.70 -8.12 -10.34
C GLY A 139 -2.45 -7.03 -9.30
N GLY A 140 -1.65 -7.35 -8.30
CA GLY A 140 -1.28 -6.44 -7.23
C GLY A 140 -2.20 -6.51 -6.01
N ASP A 141 -2.04 -5.52 -5.13
CA ASP A 141 -2.72 -5.43 -3.84
C ASP A 141 -3.62 -4.20 -3.79
N VAL A 142 -4.89 -4.39 -3.51
CA VAL A 142 -5.89 -3.33 -3.43
C VAL A 142 -6.51 -3.32 -2.05
N LEU A 143 -6.43 -2.20 -1.35
CA LEU A 143 -7.00 -2.00 -0.03
C LEU A 143 -7.89 -0.76 -0.03
N ALA A 144 -9.18 -0.93 0.19
CA ALA A 144 -10.13 0.16 0.36
C ALA A 144 -10.80 0.08 1.73
N GLY A 145 -10.87 1.21 2.42
CA GLY A 145 -11.50 1.27 3.74
C GLY A 145 -12.97 0.89 3.72
N GLN A 146 -13.70 1.30 2.68
CA GLN A 146 -15.14 1.08 2.61
C GLN A 146 -15.58 0.36 1.33
N ARG A 147 -15.13 0.80 0.15
CA ARG A 147 -15.71 0.37 -1.12
C ARG A 147 -14.67 0.18 -2.22
N LEU A 148 -14.87 -0.89 -2.98
CA LEU A 148 -14.19 -1.08 -4.27
C LEU A 148 -15.24 -1.19 -5.37
N LYS A 149 -15.06 -0.43 -6.45
CA LYS A 149 -15.85 -0.58 -7.67
C LYS A 149 -14.93 -0.79 -8.87
N ALA A 150 -15.23 -1.80 -9.68
CA ALA A 150 -14.52 -2.07 -10.92
C ALA A 150 -15.47 -2.69 -11.96
N ARG A 151 -15.12 -2.62 -13.23
CA ARG A 151 -15.82 -3.41 -14.26
C ARG A 151 -15.34 -4.86 -14.25
N LYS A 152 -14.01 -5.05 -14.13
CA LYS A 152 -13.41 -6.41 -14.10
C LYS A 152 -12.30 -6.52 -13.06
N LEU A 153 -12.20 -7.69 -12.44
CA LEU A 153 -11.10 -8.05 -11.54
C LEU A 153 -10.35 -9.27 -12.09
N GLY A 154 -9.02 -9.14 -12.19
CA GLY A 154 -8.14 -10.19 -12.70
C GLY A 154 -8.12 -10.28 -14.23
N THR A 155 -7.56 -11.36 -14.75
CA THR A 155 -7.48 -11.68 -16.17
C THR A 155 -7.68 -13.17 -16.43
N LYS A 156 -7.90 -13.56 -17.71
CA LYS A 156 -7.93 -14.96 -18.13
C LYS A 156 -6.64 -15.74 -17.85
N MET A 157 -5.52 -15.02 -17.63
CA MET A 157 -4.21 -15.61 -17.28
C MET A 157 -4.07 -15.89 -15.78
N GLU A 158 -5.14 -15.75 -15.00
CA GLU A 158 -5.17 -16.03 -13.56
C GLU A 158 -4.14 -15.20 -12.76
N THR A 159 -3.93 -13.95 -13.19
CA THR A 159 -3.00 -13.03 -12.52
C THR A 159 -3.46 -12.79 -11.07
N GLY A 160 -2.61 -13.13 -10.11
CA GLY A 160 -2.92 -12.98 -8.68
C GLY A 160 -3.28 -11.54 -8.33
N THR A 161 -4.55 -11.32 -7.99
CA THR A 161 -5.10 -10.01 -7.61
C THR A 161 -5.71 -10.12 -6.24
N ARG A 162 -5.18 -9.36 -5.26
CA ARG A 162 -5.69 -9.36 -3.90
C ARG A 162 -6.47 -8.08 -3.62
N VAL A 163 -7.68 -8.24 -3.15
CA VAL A 163 -8.59 -7.16 -2.77
C VAL A 163 -8.94 -7.30 -1.30
N THR A 164 -8.76 -6.24 -0.54
CA THR A 164 -9.19 -6.16 0.85
C THR A 164 -10.07 -4.93 1.03
N VAL A 165 -11.24 -5.09 1.62
CA VAL A 165 -12.14 -3.99 1.93
C VAL A 165 -12.64 -4.07 3.38
N GLY A 166 -13.05 -2.90 3.92
CA GLY A 166 -13.61 -2.84 5.26
C GLY A 166 -12.57 -2.86 6.38
N VAL A 167 -11.36 -2.36 6.08
CA VAL A 167 -10.28 -2.21 7.05
C VAL A 167 -9.68 -0.82 6.90
N ASP A 168 -9.47 -0.16 8.03
CA ASP A 168 -8.71 1.08 8.06
C ASP A 168 -7.26 0.83 7.59
N PRO A 169 -6.77 1.60 6.61
CA PRO A 169 -5.43 1.41 6.04
C PRO A 169 -4.29 1.48 7.06
N ASP A 170 -4.35 2.40 8.01
CA ASP A 170 -3.30 2.54 9.03
C ASP A 170 -3.23 1.32 9.94
N THR A 171 -4.38 0.79 10.31
CA THR A 171 -4.48 -0.44 11.10
C THR A 171 -4.00 -1.64 10.32
N PHE A 172 -4.34 -1.73 9.03
CA PHE A 172 -3.87 -2.79 8.15
C PHE A 172 -2.36 -2.71 7.92
N GLN A 173 -1.81 -1.52 7.78
CA GLN A 173 -0.38 -1.30 7.64
C GLN A 173 0.38 -1.74 8.91
N LYS A 174 -0.10 -1.35 10.09
CA LYS A 174 0.46 -1.81 11.38
C LYS A 174 0.47 -3.33 11.49
N LEU A 175 -0.62 -3.98 11.08
CA LEU A 175 -0.70 -5.44 11.11
C LEU A 175 0.33 -6.08 10.16
N ARG A 176 0.50 -5.54 8.94
CA ARG A 176 1.52 -6.04 8.00
C ARG A 176 2.94 -5.86 8.52
N GLU A 177 3.23 -4.75 9.17
CA GLU A 177 4.53 -4.49 9.79
C GLU A 177 4.80 -5.49 10.93
N MET A 178 3.79 -5.77 11.77
CA MET A 178 3.90 -6.79 12.82
C MET A 178 4.09 -8.18 12.25
N ASP A 179 3.35 -8.56 11.19
CA ASP A 179 3.53 -9.85 10.52
C ASP A 179 4.94 -9.98 9.92
N ALA A 180 5.48 -8.92 9.31
CA ALA A 180 6.84 -8.89 8.78
C ALA A 180 7.89 -9.04 9.90
N GLN A 181 7.72 -8.33 11.01
CA GLN A 181 8.59 -8.45 12.18
C GLN A 181 8.56 -9.85 12.77
N TYR A 182 7.37 -10.44 12.92
CA TYR A 182 7.20 -11.81 13.42
C TYR A 182 7.94 -12.82 12.53
N GLU A 183 7.77 -12.75 11.22
CA GLU A 183 8.43 -13.65 10.27
C GLU A 183 9.96 -13.49 10.27
N ASP A 184 10.49 -12.28 10.41
CA ASP A 184 11.94 -12.05 10.53
C ASP A 184 12.52 -12.62 11.82
N GLN A 185 11.85 -12.37 12.95
CA GLN A 185 12.24 -12.92 14.23
C GLN A 185 12.16 -14.46 14.25
N LYS A 186 11.13 -15.03 13.63
CA LYS A 186 10.96 -16.47 13.47
C LYS A 186 12.09 -17.12 12.65
N LYS A 187 12.51 -16.47 11.56
CA LYS A 187 13.70 -16.92 10.79
C LYS A 187 14.96 -16.89 11.64
N THR A 188 15.13 -15.88 12.47
CA THR A 188 16.26 -15.76 13.38
C THR A 188 16.23 -16.85 14.45
N TYR A 189 15.07 -17.12 15.04
CA TYR A 189 14.85 -18.20 15.99
C TYR A 189 15.21 -19.56 15.39
N HIS A 190 14.76 -19.86 14.17
CA HIS A 190 15.11 -21.11 13.48
C HIS A 190 16.62 -21.26 13.25
N ARG A 191 17.31 -20.16 12.89
CA ARG A 191 18.80 -20.20 12.76
C ARG A 191 19.49 -20.52 14.07
N VAL A 192 19.01 -19.94 15.18
CA VAL A 192 19.55 -20.25 16.53
C VAL A 192 19.33 -21.72 16.89
N LEU A 193 18.12 -22.25 16.62
CA LEU A 193 17.83 -23.67 16.87
C LEU A 193 18.74 -24.60 16.07
N LEU A 194 18.97 -24.32 14.79
CA LEU A 194 19.86 -25.11 13.94
C LEU A 194 21.30 -25.12 14.46
N HIS A 195 21.81 -24.00 14.96
CA HIS A 195 23.15 -23.94 15.58
C HIS A 195 23.23 -24.75 16.87
N ILE A 196 22.23 -24.67 17.74
CA ILE A 196 22.17 -25.47 18.95
C ILE A 196 22.19 -26.97 18.59
N GLN A 197 21.38 -27.40 17.64
CA GLN A 197 21.34 -28.79 17.18
C GLN A 197 22.68 -29.26 16.61
N GLN A 198 23.40 -28.43 15.85
CA GLN A 198 24.74 -28.76 15.33
C GLN A 198 25.75 -28.98 16.46
N ILE A 199 25.72 -28.13 17.49
CA ILE A 199 26.60 -28.30 18.69
C ILE A 199 26.24 -29.59 19.45
N GLU A 200 24.95 -29.86 19.64
CA GLU A 200 24.50 -31.11 20.31
C GLU A 200 24.91 -32.35 19.53
N GLU A 201 24.84 -32.34 18.21
CA GLU A 201 25.30 -33.44 17.36
C GLU A 201 26.82 -33.61 17.45
N SER A 202 27.59 -32.51 17.45
CA SER A 202 29.04 -32.56 17.65
C SER A 202 29.42 -33.14 18.99
N ARG A 203 28.67 -32.82 20.04
CA ARG A 203 28.83 -33.39 21.37
C ARG A 203 28.56 -34.90 21.38
N LYS A 204 27.49 -35.36 20.75
CA LYS A 204 27.17 -36.80 20.64
C LYS A 204 28.25 -37.59 19.91
N ARG A 205 28.98 -36.95 19.00
CA ARG A 205 30.11 -37.54 18.25
C ARG A 205 31.46 -37.43 18.98
N GLY A 206 31.47 -36.87 20.21
CA GLY A 206 32.71 -36.69 20.99
C GLY A 206 33.67 -35.63 20.43
N LYS A 207 33.16 -34.69 19.63
CA LYS A 207 33.95 -33.63 18.94
C LYS A 207 33.69 -32.22 19.48
N ALA A 208 32.84 -32.06 20.48
CA ALA A 208 32.53 -30.74 21.04
C ALA A 208 33.70 -30.22 21.91
N SER A 209 34.03 -28.93 21.72
CA SER A 209 35.03 -28.19 22.49
C SER A 209 34.39 -27.46 23.68
N GLN A 210 35.23 -26.94 24.60
CA GLN A 210 34.76 -26.06 25.68
C GLN A 210 34.11 -24.80 25.15
N GLU A 211 34.59 -24.28 24.03
CA GLU A 211 34.04 -23.12 23.32
C GLU A 211 32.62 -23.38 22.77
N ASP A 212 32.36 -24.61 22.33
CA ASP A 212 31.02 -25.03 21.88
C ASP A 212 30.02 -25.03 23.02
N GLU A 213 30.44 -25.43 24.24
CA GLU A 213 29.57 -25.42 25.42
C GLU A 213 29.20 -24.01 25.89
N GLU A 214 30.16 -23.07 25.84
CA GLU A 214 29.87 -21.66 26.12
C GLU A 214 28.96 -21.05 25.07
N THR A 215 29.20 -21.35 23.80
CA THR A 215 28.38 -20.90 22.68
C THR A 215 26.96 -21.45 22.81
N GLU A 216 26.77 -22.72 23.14
CA GLU A 216 25.46 -23.30 23.35
C GLU A 216 24.69 -22.57 24.48
N LYS A 217 25.35 -22.29 25.61
CA LYS A 217 24.72 -21.55 26.71
C LYS A 217 24.23 -20.18 26.27
N ARG A 218 25.08 -19.44 25.50
CA ARG A 218 24.69 -18.13 24.95
C ARG A 218 23.53 -18.25 23.99
N LEU A 219 23.55 -19.21 23.08
CA LEU A 219 22.48 -19.44 22.10
C LEU A 219 21.15 -19.81 22.77
N ARG A 220 21.17 -20.62 23.84
CA ARG A 220 19.96 -20.93 24.62
C ARG A 220 19.37 -19.71 25.32
N MET A 221 20.21 -18.79 25.81
CA MET A 221 19.72 -17.51 26.36
C MET A 221 19.08 -16.63 25.27
N VAL A 222 19.67 -16.63 24.08
CA VAL A 222 19.10 -15.90 22.90
C VAL A 222 17.78 -16.56 22.46
N GLN A 223 17.73 -17.87 22.41
CA GLN A 223 16.54 -18.67 22.14
C GLN A 223 15.36 -18.24 23.04
N GLN A 224 15.58 -18.26 24.36
CA GLN A 224 14.55 -17.90 25.35
C GLN A 224 14.06 -16.45 25.18
N LYS A 225 14.97 -15.52 24.85
CA LYS A 225 14.59 -14.12 24.60
C LYS A 225 13.74 -13.99 23.33
N LEU A 226 14.12 -14.70 22.27
CA LEU A 226 13.38 -14.70 21.01
C LEU A 226 12.00 -15.35 21.17
N GLU A 227 11.89 -16.45 21.91
CA GLU A 227 10.60 -17.08 22.23
C GLU A 227 9.63 -16.10 22.90
N LYS A 228 10.07 -15.46 23.99
CA LYS A 228 9.25 -14.45 24.68
C LYS A 228 8.89 -13.27 23.78
N HIS A 229 9.79 -12.88 22.87
CA HIS A 229 9.52 -11.79 21.94
C HIS A 229 8.48 -12.19 20.89
N LEU A 230 8.57 -13.41 20.35
CA LEU A 230 7.58 -13.96 19.42
C LEU A 230 6.19 -14.10 20.08
N GLU A 231 6.12 -14.62 21.30
CA GLU A 231 4.87 -14.69 22.07
C GLU A 231 4.24 -13.29 22.29
N ASN A 232 5.07 -12.30 22.60
CA ASN A 232 4.57 -10.92 22.78
C ASN A 232 4.07 -10.30 21.47
N LEU A 233 4.78 -10.52 20.37
CA LEU A 233 4.33 -10.07 19.05
C LEU A 233 3.01 -10.72 18.65
N GLU A 234 2.85 -12.02 18.91
CA GLU A 234 1.63 -12.76 18.63
C GLU A 234 0.44 -12.23 19.45
N LEU A 235 0.65 -11.99 20.75
CA LEU A 235 -0.36 -11.39 21.62
C LEU A 235 -0.74 -9.97 21.18
N GLN A 236 0.23 -9.14 20.80
CA GLN A 236 -0.03 -7.80 20.29
C GLN A 236 -0.82 -7.85 18.97
N ARG A 237 -0.46 -8.78 18.08
CA ARG A 237 -1.18 -9.02 16.84
C ARG A 237 -2.62 -9.45 17.09
N GLU A 238 -2.87 -10.37 17.99
CA GLU A 238 -4.23 -10.80 18.37
C GLU A 238 -5.06 -9.64 18.92
N ARG A 239 -4.47 -8.83 19.81
CA ARG A 239 -5.14 -7.63 20.34
C ARG A 239 -5.48 -6.61 19.25
N LEU A 240 -4.56 -6.40 18.31
CA LEU A 240 -4.81 -5.50 17.19
C LEU A 240 -5.96 -6.04 16.32
N ILE A 241 -5.96 -7.32 15.98
CA ILE A 241 -7.04 -7.97 15.21
C ILE A 241 -8.36 -7.87 15.96
N ALA A 242 -8.39 -8.12 17.25
CA ALA A 242 -9.59 -8.02 18.07
C ALA A 242 -10.15 -6.56 18.18
N SER A 243 -9.28 -5.56 18.02
CA SER A 243 -9.67 -4.16 18.01
C SER A 243 -10.21 -3.66 16.67
N ILE A 244 -10.01 -4.44 15.59
CA ILE A 244 -10.49 -4.09 14.26
C ILE A 244 -11.99 -4.35 14.19
N ASN A 245 -12.76 -3.27 14.26
CA ASN A 245 -14.17 -3.34 13.90
C ASN A 245 -14.28 -3.38 12.38
N PRO A 246 -14.89 -4.40 11.78
CA PRO A 246 -15.20 -4.38 10.35
C PRO A 246 -16.02 -3.13 10.05
N VAL A 247 -15.62 -2.38 9.03
CA VAL A 247 -16.43 -1.23 8.59
C VAL A 247 -17.76 -1.78 8.10
N GLU A 248 -18.86 -1.42 8.79
CA GLU A 248 -20.20 -1.81 8.37
C GLU A 248 -20.49 -1.27 6.97
N GLY A 249 -21.07 -2.11 6.11
CA GLY A 249 -21.38 -1.72 4.74
C GLY A 249 -20.19 -1.75 3.78
N ALA A 250 -19.07 -2.39 4.15
CA ALA A 250 -17.97 -2.59 3.22
C ALA A 250 -18.43 -3.38 1.98
N GLU A 251 -18.12 -2.87 0.79
CA GLU A 251 -18.67 -3.34 -0.47
C GLU A 251 -17.60 -3.55 -1.56
N VAL A 252 -17.75 -4.63 -2.31
CA VAL A 252 -17.03 -4.85 -3.58
C VAL A 252 -18.05 -5.01 -4.69
N GLU A 253 -18.12 -4.04 -5.59
CA GLU A 253 -18.99 -4.08 -6.78
C GLU A 253 -18.15 -4.36 -8.03
N VAL A 254 -18.48 -5.44 -8.73
CA VAL A 254 -17.86 -5.77 -10.01
C VAL A 254 -18.96 -5.95 -11.06
N ARG A 255 -18.98 -5.05 -12.06
CA ARG A 255 -20.10 -4.99 -13.01
C ARG A 255 -20.09 -6.07 -14.08
N GLU A 256 -18.92 -6.53 -14.51
CA GLU A 256 -18.84 -7.44 -15.66
C GLU A 256 -18.30 -8.81 -15.25
N GLN A 257 -17.07 -8.91 -14.75
CA GLN A 257 -16.44 -10.20 -14.53
C GLN A 257 -15.36 -10.20 -13.45
N VAL A 258 -15.34 -11.28 -12.66
CA VAL A 258 -14.24 -11.64 -11.78
C VAL A 258 -13.58 -12.89 -12.33
N TYR A 259 -12.27 -12.83 -12.58
CA TYR A 259 -11.50 -13.93 -13.14
C TYR A 259 -10.90 -14.82 -12.04
N PRO A 260 -10.54 -16.08 -12.35
CA PRO A 260 -9.75 -16.93 -11.47
C PRO A 260 -8.43 -16.25 -11.06
N GLY A 261 -7.90 -16.58 -9.87
CA GLY A 261 -6.72 -15.95 -9.31
C GLY A 261 -7.00 -14.68 -8.49
N VAL A 262 -8.26 -14.24 -8.42
CA VAL A 262 -8.68 -13.11 -7.58
C VAL A 262 -9.01 -13.62 -6.18
N GLU A 263 -8.46 -12.94 -5.16
CA GLU A 263 -8.79 -13.13 -3.75
C GLU A 263 -9.45 -11.86 -3.20
N ILE A 264 -10.65 -11.99 -2.64
CA ILE A 264 -11.38 -10.88 -2.02
C ILE A 264 -11.52 -11.17 -0.53
N SER A 265 -11.10 -10.23 0.30
CA SER A 265 -11.19 -10.30 1.76
C SER A 265 -12.00 -9.13 2.31
N PHE A 266 -12.90 -9.42 3.24
CA PHE A 266 -13.64 -8.43 4.00
C PHE A 266 -13.14 -8.44 5.44
N GLY A 267 -12.67 -7.30 5.91
CA GLY A 267 -12.04 -7.21 7.22
C GLY A 267 -10.68 -7.95 7.27
N VAL A 268 -10.08 -8.04 8.45
CA VAL A 268 -8.84 -8.80 8.65
C VAL A 268 -9.19 -10.25 8.91
N GLY A 269 -9.13 -11.06 7.85
CA GLY A 269 -9.31 -12.52 7.98
C GLY A 269 -10.73 -13.02 8.23
N VAL A 270 -11.74 -12.14 8.25
CA VAL A 270 -13.12 -12.50 8.65
C VAL A 270 -13.83 -13.27 7.55
N ARG A 271 -13.70 -12.88 6.29
CA ARG A 271 -14.26 -13.61 5.13
C ARG A 271 -13.33 -13.48 3.95
N LYS A 272 -12.90 -14.63 3.42
CA LYS A 272 -12.07 -14.70 2.21
C LYS A 272 -12.84 -15.45 1.11
N TYR A 273 -12.88 -14.85 -0.06
CA TYR A 273 -13.44 -15.44 -1.26
C TYR A 273 -12.33 -15.59 -2.29
N ARG A 274 -12.11 -16.81 -2.76
CA ARG A 274 -11.19 -17.10 -3.87
C ARG A 274 -12.00 -17.51 -5.09
N VAL A 275 -11.74 -16.86 -6.21
CA VAL A 275 -12.37 -17.21 -7.48
C VAL A 275 -11.53 -18.30 -8.16
N GLU A 276 -12.11 -19.50 -8.31
CA GLU A 276 -11.46 -20.64 -8.95
C GLU A 276 -12.08 -20.91 -10.33
N ARG A 277 -11.29 -21.47 -11.22
CA ARG A 277 -11.78 -21.93 -12.53
C ARG A 277 -12.65 -23.16 -12.31
N ARG A 278 -13.96 -23.09 -12.59
CA ARG A 278 -14.77 -24.28 -12.68
C ARG A 278 -14.33 -25.07 -13.92
N SER A 279 -13.72 -26.25 -13.74
CA SER A 279 -13.65 -27.25 -14.78
C SER A 279 -15.08 -27.71 -15.03
N LEU A 280 -15.65 -27.42 -16.20
CA LEU A 280 -16.87 -28.10 -16.64
C LEU A 280 -16.52 -29.57 -16.76
N PRO A 281 -17.31 -30.51 -16.16
CA PRO A 281 -17.15 -31.92 -16.44
C PRO A 281 -17.37 -32.11 -17.95
N GLY A 282 -16.39 -32.75 -18.62
CA GLY A 282 -16.46 -33.09 -20.03
C GLY A 282 -17.54 -34.11 -20.33
#